data_6bd655ea5ad728244e45c09dac41e4e6
#
_entry.id   6bd655ea5ad728244e45c09dac41e4e6
#
_cell.length_a   1.000
_cell.length_b   1.000
_cell.length_c   1.000
_cell.angle_alpha   90.00
_cell.angle_beta   90.00
_cell.angle_gamma   90.00
#
_symmetry.space_group_name_H-M   'P 1'
#
loop_
_entity.id
_entity.type
_entity.pdbx_description
1 polymer ?
#
loop_
_entity_poly.entity_id
_entity_poly.type
_entity_poly.pdbx_seq_one_letter_code
_entity_poly.pdbx_strand_id
1 'polypeptide(L)'
;MKLLARCVSQLSRFFTGIEIHPGAVIGERLFIDHGMGVVIGETTVIGDNVTLYQGVTLGGTGKETGKRHPNIGNNVMVAAGARVLGPITVGDYAKIGAGAVVLKDVPPYATVVGVPGHVVKIKGCPHTQDGTPACTPGAADCSAVPDCPTIKAVESKPRDHIDLDQINLPDPVEMELAKLRKRITALESALQEQQEQKNREQ
;
A
#
# COMPACT_ATOMS: atom_id res chain seq x y z
N MET A 1 -15.79 -17.38 -28.09
CA MET A 1 -16.29 -16.66 -26.89
C MET A 1 -15.43 -15.48 -26.46
N LYS A 2 -14.07 -15.50 -26.57
CA LYS A 2 -13.20 -14.40 -26.10
C LYS A 2 -13.50 -13.04 -26.75
N LEU A 3 -13.80 -13.01 -28.07
CA LEU A 3 -14.12 -11.78 -28.78
C LEU A 3 -15.40 -11.12 -28.24
N LEU A 4 -16.45 -11.89 -28.04
CA LEU A 4 -17.73 -11.37 -27.52
C LEU A 4 -17.56 -10.80 -26.11
N ALA A 5 -16.85 -11.48 -25.20
CA ALA A 5 -16.55 -10.99 -23.86
C ALA A 5 -15.76 -9.66 -23.92
N ARG A 6 -14.81 -9.55 -24.86
CA ARG A 6 -14.05 -8.29 -25.06
C ARG A 6 -14.94 -7.17 -25.60
N CYS A 7 -15.84 -7.45 -26.52
CA CYS A 7 -16.81 -6.46 -27.04
C CYS A 7 -17.71 -5.94 -25.91
N VAL A 8 -18.24 -6.82 -25.07
CA VAL A 8 -19.07 -6.44 -23.91
C VAL A 8 -18.27 -5.58 -22.94
N SER A 9 -17.02 -5.97 -22.62
CA SER A 9 -16.13 -5.19 -21.76
C SER A 9 -15.87 -3.78 -22.31
N GLN A 10 -15.61 -3.65 -23.62
CA GLN A 10 -15.38 -2.33 -24.25
C GLN A 10 -16.65 -1.48 -24.28
N LEU A 11 -17.80 -2.08 -24.50
CA LEU A 11 -19.09 -1.38 -24.45
C LEU A 11 -19.39 -0.87 -23.02
N SER A 12 -19.15 -1.71 -22.01
CA SER A 12 -19.26 -1.31 -20.60
C SER A 12 -18.34 -0.14 -20.28
N ARG A 13 -17.07 -0.21 -20.72
CA ARG A 13 -16.11 0.90 -20.56
C ARG A 13 -16.61 2.20 -21.18
N PHE A 14 -17.20 2.13 -22.36
CA PHE A 14 -17.72 3.32 -23.04
C PHE A 14 -18.80 4.03 -22.21
N PHE A 15 -19.70 3.27 -21.57
CA PHE A 15 -20.77 3.86 -20.76
C PHE A 15 -20.37 4.24 -19.34
N THR A 16 -19.40 3.53 -18.73
CA THR A 16 -19.06 3.70 -17.32
C THR A 16 -17.73 4.41 -17.08
N GLY A 17 -16.84 4.44 -18.09
CA GLY A 17 -15.45 4.88 -17.93
C GLY A 17 -14.57 3.90 -17.14
N ILE A 18 -15.07 2.69 -16.84
CA ILE A 18 -14.37 1.65 -16.06
C ILE A 18 -13.95 0.53 -17.03
N GLU A 19 -12.65 0.22 -17.07
CA GLU A 19 -12.14 -0.92 -17.83
C GLU A 19 -11.89 -2.12 -16.92
N ILE A 20 -12.66 -3.17 -17.11
CA ILE A 20 -12.43 -4.48 -16.48
C ILE A 20 -12.13 -5.49 -17.57
N HIS A 21 -10.91 -6.07 -17.54
CA HIS A 21 -10.57 -7.11 -18.51
C HIS A 21 -11.36 -8.40 -18.21
N PRO A 22 -11.95 -9.06 -19.24
CA PRO A 22 -12.76 -10.26 -19.02
C PRO A 22 -12.02 -11.45 -18.39
N GLY A 23 -10.70 -11.42 -18.35
CA GLY A 23 -9.86 -12.43 -17.71
C GLY A 23 -9.57 -12.18 -16.24
N ALA A 24 -9.95 -11.01 -15.69
CA ALA A 24 -9.78 -10.71 -14.28
C ALA A 24 -10.66 -11.63 -13.42
N VAL A 25 -10.11 -12.06 -12.28
CA VAL A 25 -10.83 -12.85 -11.28
C VAL A 25 -11.21 -11.90 -10.14
N ILE A 26 -12.49 -11.80 -9.86
CA ILE A 26 -13.04 -10.86 -8.89
C ILE A 26 -13.88 -11.64 -7.89
N GLY A 27 -13.57 -11.47 -6.61
CA GLY A 27 -14.31 -12.03 -5.49
C GLY A 27 -15.64 -11.31 -5.25
N GLU A 28 -16.23 -11.57 -4.09
CA GLU A 28 -17.53 -11.00 -3.74
C GLU A 28 -17.40 -9.56 -3.22
N ARG A 29 -18.45 -8.77 -3.42
CA ARG A 29 -18.59 -7.41 -2.84
C ARG A 29 -17.47 -6.45 -3.22
N LEU A 30 -16.99 -6.52 -4.48
CA LEU A 30 -16.18 -5.44 -5.04
C LEU A 30 -17.04 -4.18 -5.14
N PHE A 31 -16.59 -3.10 -4.50
CA PHE A 31 -17.23 -1.79 -4.59
C PHE A 31 -16.30 -0.81 -5.33
N ILE A 32 -16.82 -0.15 -6.35
CA ILE A 32 -16.09 0.87 -7.12
C ILE A 32 -16.82 2.20 -6.94
N ASP A 33 -16.18 3.12 -6.21
CA ASP A 33 -16.72 4.44 -5.96
C ASP A 33 -16.15 5.46 -6.95
N HIS A 34 -17.05 6.28 -7.53
CA HIS A 34 -16.67 7.27 -8.56
C HIS A 34 -15.86 6.71 -9.73
N GLY A 35 -16.14 5.52 -10.19
CA GLY A 35 -15.32 4.60 -10.98
C GLY A 35 -14.62 5.11 -12.25
N MET A 36 -14.77 6.38 -12.67
CA MET A 36 -14.16 6.91 -13.88
C MET A 36 -12.64 6.69 -13.90
N GLY A 37 -12.14 6.07 -14.97
CA GLY A 37 -10.71 5.83 -15.16
C GLY A 37 -10.13 4.65 -14.37
N VAL A 38 -10.97 3.83 -13.73
CA VAL A 38 -10.52 2.56 -13.12
C VAL A 38 -10.15 1.58 -14.22
N VAL A 39 -8.98 0.93 -14.06
CA VAL A 39 -8.49 -0.10 -14.99
C VAL A 39 -8.09 -1.35 -14.21
N ILE A 40 -8.74 -2.47 -14.52
CA ILE A 40 -8.44 -3.79 -13.95
C ILE A 40 -7.90 -4.69 -15.06
N GLY A 41 -6.62 -5.06 -14.96
CA GLY A 41 -5.89 -5.83 -15.96
C GLY A 41 -6.26 -7.31 -16.01
N GLU A 42 -5.86 -7.98 -17.11
CA GLU A 42 -6.26 -9.35 -17.47
C GLU A 42 -6.02 -10.41 -16.38
N THR A 43 -4.85 -10.39 -15.76
CA THR A 43 -4.46 -11.42 -14.78
C THR A 43 -4.58 -10.93 -13.35
N THR A 44 -5.34 -9.84 -13.12
CA THR A 44 -5.64 -9.36 -11.77
C THR A 44 -6.52 -10.37 -11.03
N VAL A 45 -6.20 -10.57 -9.76
CA VAL A 45 -7.05 -11.31 -8.82
C VAL A 45 -7.43 -10.35 -7.71
N ILE A 46 -8.72 -10.23 -7.45
CA ILE A 46 -9.29 -9.38 -6.39
C ILE A 46 -10.05 -10.26 -5.43
N GLY A 47 -9.76 -10.15 -4.15
CA GLY A 47 -10.48 -10.84 -3.07
C GLY A 47 -11.84 -10.22 -2.77
N ASP A 48 -12.35 -10.54 -1.60
CA ASP A 48 -13.68 -10.12 -1.14
C ASP A 48 -13.64 -8.76 -0.43
N ASN A 49 -14.77 -8.03 -0.48
CA ASN A 49 -14.94 -6.73 0.19
C ASN A 49 -13.85 -5.71 -0.19
N VAL A 50 -13.49 -5.61 -1.44
CA VAL A 50 -12.49 -4.66 -1.91
C VAL A 50 -13.16 -3.37 -2.36
N THR A 51 -12.60 -2.23 -1.97
CA THR A 51 -13.05 -0.91 -2.43
C THR A 51 -12.00 -0.26 -3.30
N LEU A 52 -12.40 0.16 -4.50
CA LEU A 52 -11.57 0.91 -5.44
C LEU A 52 -12.20 2.29 -5.68
N TYR A 53 -11.36 3.31 -5.76
CA TYR A 53 -11.79 4.66 -6.12
C TYR A 53 -11.40 5.01 -7.56
N GLN A 54 -11.87 6.18 -8.04
CA GLN A 54 -11.61 6.67 -9.40
C GLN A 54 -10.12 6.69 -9.74
N GLY A 55 -9.83 6.41 -11.00
CA GLY A 55 -8.47 6.46 -11.54
C GLY A 55 -7.51 5.37 -11.03
N VAL A 56 -8.00 4.41 -10.25
CA VAL A 56 -7.19 3.28 -9.79
C VAL A 56 -6.77 2.42 -10.98
N THR A 57 -5.50 2.02 -11.01
CA THR A 57 -4.96 1.10 -12.01
C THR A 57 -4.38 -0.15 -11.33
N LEU A 58 -4.96 -1.31 -11.62
CA LEU A 58 -4.41 -2.62 -11.29
C LEU A 58 -3.76 -3.18 -12.56
N GLY A 59 -2.48 -2.80 -12.79
CA GLY A 59 -1.79 -2.93 -14.06
C GLY A 59 -0.54 -3.81 -14.02
N GLY A 60 0.03 -4.05 -15.20
CA GLY A 60 1.35 -4.67 -15.33
C GLY A 60 2.45 -3.63 -15.52
N THR A 61 3.72 -4.04 -15.33
CA THR A 61 4.91 -3.19 -15.59
C THR A 61 5.33 -3.23 -17.07
N GLY A 62 4.75 -4.11 -17.86
CA GLY A 62 5.12 -4.34 -19.26
C GLY A 62 6.36 -5.21 -19.46
N LYS A 63 6.96 -5.72 -18.39
CA LYS A 63 8.17 -6.55 -18.44
C LYS A 63 7.88 -8.05 -18.34
N GLU A 64 6.79 -8.41 -17.67
CA GLU A 64 6.43 -9.80 -17.38
C GLU A 64 5.47 -10.35 -18.44
N THR A 65 5.63 -11.64 -18.73
CA THR A 65 4.69 -12.46 -19.52
C THR A 65 3.88 -13.37 -18.59
N GLY A 66 2.65 -13.69 -18.95
CA GLY A 66 1.76 -14.50 -18.11
C GLY A 66 1.13 -13.71 -16.97
N LYS A 67 1.38 -14.08 -15.73
CA LYS A 67 0.91 -13.34 -14.54
C LYS A 67 1.72 -12.04 -14.43
N ARG A 68 1.07 -10.91 -14.73
CA ARG A 68 1.68 -9.58 -14.80
C ARG A 68 0.92 -8.49 -14.04
N HIS A 69 -0.26 -8.82 -13.51
CA HIS A 69 -1.10 -7.91 -12.76
C HIS A 69 -1.21 -8.35 -11.30
N PRO A 70 -1.54 -7.46 -10.37
CA PRO A 70 -1.49 -7.72 -8.95
C PRO A 70 -2.55 -8.72 -8.46
N ASN A 71 -2.26 -9.29 -7.28
CA ASN A 71 -3.24 -9.95 -6.43
C ASN A 71 -3.63 -9.00 -5.30
N ILE A 72 -4.91 -8.74 -5.16
CA ILE A 72 -5.47 -7.91 -4.10
C ILE A 72 -6.17 -8.83 -3.12
N GLY A 73 -5.80 -8.77 -1.86
CA GLY A 73 -6.41 -9.54 -0.77
C GLY A 73 -7.81 -9.07 -0.40
N ASN A 74 -8.31 -9.56 0.72
CA ASN A 74 -9.64 -9.24 1.20
C ASN A 74 -9.67 -7.95 2.02
N ASN A 75 -10.81 -7.25 2.02
CA ASN A 75 -11.01 -6.02 2.79
C ASN A 75 -9.97 -4.92 2.49
N VAL A 76 -9.45 -4.89 1.27
CA VAL A 76 -8.46 -3.91 0.82
C VAL A 76 -9.15 -2.67 0.31
N MET A 77 -8.57 -1.51 0.61
CA MET A 77 -8.98 -0.22 0.04
C MET A 77 -7.87 0.34 -0.84
N VAL A 78 -8.21 0.69 -2.07
CA VAL A 78 -7.30 1.37 -3.01
C VAL A 78 -7.87 2.74 -3.34
N ALA A 79 -7.22 3.77 -2.83
CA ALA A 79 -7.70 5.15 -2.92
C ALA A 79 -7.51 5.77 -4.31
N ALA A 80 -8.10 6.94 -4.50
CA ALA A 80 -8.17 7.65 -5.78
C ALA A 80 -6.82 7.81 -6.47
N GLY A 81 -6.75 7.45 -7.76
CA GLY A 81 -5.57 7.62 -8.60
C GLY A 81 -4.38 6.72 -8.24
N ALA A 82 -4.52 5.81 -7.29
CA ALA A 82 -3.45 4.88 -6.95
C ALA A 82 -3.18 3.87 -8.06
N ARG A 83 -1.92 3.48 -8.23
CA ARG A 83 -1.48 2.51 -9.22
C ARG A 83 -0.77 1.35 -8.55
N VAL A 84 -1.30 0.17 -8.69
CA VAL A 84 -0.70 -1.09 -8.22
C VAL A 84 -0.22 -1.84 -9.44
N LEU A 85 1.11 -1.95 -9.59
CA LEU A 85 1.71 -2.38 -10.85
C LEU A 85 2.62 -3.60 -10.66
N GLY A 86 2.45 -4.58 -11.53
CA GLY A 86 3.24 -5.81 -11.53
C GLY A 86 2.53 -6.99 -10.86
N PRO A 87 3.16 -8.17 -10.87
CA PRO A 87 2.61 -9.39 -10.28
C PRO A 87 2.79 -9.43 -8.75
N ILE A 88 2.56 -8.30 -8.10
CA ILE A 88 2.72 -8.12 -6.67
C ILE A 88 1.46 -8.53 -5.90
N THR A 89 1.63 -8.77 -4.60
CA THR A 89 0.53 -9.13 -3.70
C THR A 89 0.28 -8.00 -2.70
N VAL A 90 -0.97 -7.58 -2.60
CA VAL A 90 -1.46 -6.68 -1.55
C VAL A 90 -2.21 -7.52 -0.52
N GLY A 91 -1.69 -7.58 0.69
CA GLY A 91 -2.26 -8.39 1.77
C GLY A 91 -3.61 -7.89 2.27
N ASP A 92 -4.31 -8.74 3.01
CA ASP A 92 -5.63 -8.45 3.54
C ASP A 92 -5.62 -7.19 4.44
N TYR A 93 -6.73 -6.46 4.43
CA TYR A 93 -6.92 -5.22 5.22
C TYR A 93 -5.90 -4.13 4.93
N ALA A 94 -5.14 -4.22 3.83
CA ALA A 94 -4.21 -3.17 3.44
C ALA A 94 -4.96 -1.95 2.90
N LYS A 95 -4.33 -0.79 3.05
CA LYS A 95 -4.78 0.49 2.51
C LYS A 95 -3.73 1.06 1.57
N ILE A 96 -4.14 1.39 0.37
CA ILE A 96 -3.30 2.12 -0.58
C ILE A 96 -3.81 3.56 -0.66
N GLY A 97 -2.97 4.49 -0.23
CA GLY A 97 -3.30 5.92 -0.21
C GLY A 97 -3.46 6.51 -1.60
N ALA A 98 -4.16 7.66 -1.67
CA ALA A 98 -4.44 8.34 -2.94
C ALA A 98 -3.14 8.70 -3.69
N GLY A 99 -3.14 8.47 -4.99
CA GLY A 99 -1.99 8.75 -5.87
C GLY A 99 -0.76 7.86 -5.65
N ALA A 100 -0.77 6.90 -4.74
CA ALA A 100 0.37 6.04 -4.48
C ALA A 100 0.70 5.13 -5.67
N VAL A 101 2.00 4.89 -5.90
CA VAL A 101 2.48 3.97 -6.95
C VAL A 101 3.16 2.77 -6.29
N VAL A 102 2.47 1.66 -6.22
CA VAL A 102 2.91 0.44 -5.53
C VAL A 102 3.56 -0.50 -6.52
N LEU A 103 4.82 -0.85 -6.25
CA LEU A 103 5.68 -1.68 -7.09
C LEU A 103 6.26 -2.89 -6.36
N LYS A 104 5.93 -3.05 -5.08
CA LYS A 104 6.41 -4.14 -4.21
C LYS A 104 5.24 -4.72 -3.43
N ASP A 105 5.42 -5.94 -2.93
CA ASP A 105 4.43 -6.59 -2.08
C ASP A 105 4.10 -5.73 -0.85
N VAL A 106 2.83 -5.74 -0.49
CA VAL A 106 2.28 -4.99 0.64
C VAL A 106 1.83 -5.99 1.69
N PRO A 107 2.37 -5.93 2.91
CA PRO A 107 1.95 -6.83 3.99
C PRO A 107 0.49 -6.56 4.41
N PRO A 108 -0.17 -7.54 5.04
CA PRO A 108 -1.50 -7.35 5.60
C PRO A 108 -1.54 -6.19 6.61
N TYR A 109 -2.69 -5.53 6.71
CA TYR A 109 -2.93 -4.40 7.62
C TYR A 109 -2.02 -3.18 7.40
N ALA A 110 -1.22 -3.17 6.34
CA ALA A 110 -0.33 -2.07 6.03
C ALA A 110 -1.06 -0.90 5.35
N THR A 111 -0.55 0.30 5.60
CA THR A 111 -0.91 1.50 4.85
C THR A 111 0.28 1.93 4.02
N VAL A 112 0.06 2.09 2.71
CA VAL A 112 1.08 2.48 1.73
C VAL A 112 0.72 3.82 1.14
N VAL A 113 1.69 4.74 1.08
CA VAL A 113 1.53 6.06 0.45
C VAL A 113 2.78 6.47 -0.32
N GLY A 114 2.63 7.42 -1.23
CA GLY A 114 3.74 8.06 -1.96
C GLY A 114 4.09 7.43 -3.30
N VAL A 115 5.08 8.06 -3.97
CA VAL A 115 5.62 7.66 -5.28
C VAL A 115 7.15 7.67 -5.20
N PRO A 116 7.81 6.50 -5.16
CA PRO A 116 7.26 5.16 -5.05
C PRO A 116 6.52 4.92 -3.72
N GLY A 117 5.59 3.95 -3.70
CA GLY A 117 4.81 3.62 -2.51
C GLY A 117 5.66 3.01 -1.40
N HIS A 118 5.54 3.57 -0.20
CA HIS A 118 6.20 3.10 1.02
C HIS A 118 5.17 2.72 2.08
N VAL A 119 5.44 1.65 2.82
CA VAL A 119 4.65 1.28 3.99
C VAL A 119 4.94 2.28 5.11
N VAL A 120 3.93 3.06 5.49
CA VAL A 120 4.06 4.09 6.54
C VAL A 120 3.47 3.65 7.88
N LYS A 121 2.57 2.68 7.86
CA LYS A 121 1.89 2.17 9.06
C LYS A 121 1.47 0.73 8.83
N ILE A 122 1.61 -0.10 9.86
CA ILE A 122 0.99 -1.43 9.93
C ILE A 122 0.10 -1.43 11.17
N LYS A 123 -1.19 -1.68 11.01
CA LYS A 123 -2.16 -1.63 12.09
C LYS A 123 -1.86 -2.77 13.07
N GLY A 124 -1.61 -2.43 14.36
CA GLY A 124 -1.27 -3.41 15.39
C GLY A 124 0.22 -3.64 15.62
N CYS A 125 1.11 -3.13 14.78
CA CYS A 125 2.54 -3.13 15.09
C CYS A 125 2.91 -1.95 15.99
N PRO A 126 3.64 -2.18 17.09
CA PRO A 126 4.23 -1.10 17.86
C PRO A 126 5.23 -0.33 16.98
N HIS A 127 5.24 0.98 17.11
CA HIS A 127 6.24 1.81 16.47
C HIS A 127 7.43 1.96 17.42
N THR A 128 8.64 1.90 16.88
CA THR A 128 9.85 2.29 17.61
C THR A 128 9.78 3.80 17.92
N GLN A 129 10.56 4.28 18.90
CA GLN A 129 10.56 5.70 19.31
C GLN A 129 10.84 6.68 18.16
N ASP A 130 11.39 6.20 17.06
CA ASP A 130 11.69 6.93 15.83
C ASP A 130 10.53 6.93 14.82
N GLY A 131 9.37 6.36 15.16
CA GLY A 131 8.20 6.30 14.30
C GLY A 131 8.30 5.24 13.18
N THR A 132 9.34 4.40 13.19
CA THR A 132 9.44 3.27 12.26
C THR A 132 8.63 2.07 12.80
N PRO A 133 7.92 1.31 11.92
CA PRO A 133 7.26 0.08 12.35
C PRO A 133 8.33 -0.89 12.90
N ALA A 134 8.11 -1.43 14.09
CA ALA A 134 9.01 -2.43 14.68
C ALA A 134 9.05 -3.74 13.86
N CYS A 135 8.09 -3.92 12.96
CA CYS A 135 8.03 -5.03 12.02
C CYS A 135 8.69 -4.60 10.69
N THR A 136 9.71 -5.31 10.26
CA THR A 136 10.39 -5.05 8.98
C THR A 136 9.45 -5.24 7.80
N PRO A 137 9.36 -4.28 6.85
CA PRO A 137 8.65 -4.47 5.60
C PRO A 137 9.27 -5.64 4.82
N GLY A 138 8.52 -6.72 4.61
CA GLY A 138 8.99 -7.91 3.91
C GLY A 138 9.04 -9.20 4.76
N ALA A 139 8.92 -9.12 6.07
CA ALA A 139 8.61 -10.29 6.86
C ALA A 139 7.12 -10.63 6.67
N ALA A 140 6.85 -11.63 5.84
CA ALA A 140 5.49 -12.20 5.66
C ALA A 140 4.93 -12.81 6.95
N ASP A 141 5.68 -12.72 8.05
CA ASP A 141 5.36 -13.39 9.29
C ASP A 141 5.79 -12.55 10.48
N CYS A 142 4.81 -12.00 11.20
CA CYS A 142 5.04 -11.40 12.52
C CYS A 142 5.29 -12.46 13.62
N SER A 143 5.39 -13.74 13.28
CA SER A 143 5.64 -14.85 14.21
C SER A 143 6.99 -14.76 14.93
N ALA A 144 7.91 -13.96 14.41
CA ALA A 144 9.24 -13.73 15.03
C ALA A 144 9.19 -12.76 16.23
N VAL A 145 8.05 -12.11 16.50
CA VAL A 145 7.85 -11.23 17.67
C VAL A 145 6.78 -11.84 18.57
N PRO A 146 7.16 -12.53 19.67
CA PRO A 146 6.24 -13.32 20.52
C PRO A 146 5.08 -12.52 21.13
N ASP A 147 5.16 -11.21 21.18
CA ASP A 147 4.15 -10.30 21.71
C ASP A 147 3.62 -9.28 20.70
N CYS A 148 3.70 -9.57 19.39
CA CYS A 148 3.13 -8.68 18.39
C CYS A 148 1.60 -8.59 18.58
N PRO A 149 1.06 -7.42 18.95
CA PRO A 149 -0.39 -7.26 19.17
C PRO A 149 -1.23 -7.57 17.94
N THR A 150 -0.61 -7.60 16.75
CA THR A 150 -1.26 -7.93 15.48
C THR A 150 -1.78 -9.37 15.47
N ILE A 151 -1.04 -10.33 16.08
CA ILE A 151 -1.47 -11.73 16.15
C ILE A 151 -2.67 -11.87 17.09
N LYS A 152 -2.65 -11.19 18.23
CA LYS A 152 -3.76 -11.22 19.21
C LYS A 152 -5.00 -10.43 18.75
N ALA A 153 -4.83 -9.39 17.93
CA ALA A 153 -5.93 -8.58 17.40
C ALA A 153 -6.64 -9.23 16.21
N VAL A 154 -5.96 -10.12 15.47
CA VAL A 154 -6.54 -10.86 14.34
C VAL A 154 -7.53 -11.92 14.83
N GLU A 155 -7.30 -12.53 15.98
CA GLU A 155 -8.21 -13.54 16.55
C GLU A 155 -9.48 -12.96 17.16
N SER A 156 -9.56 -11.65 17.43
CA SER A 156 -10.60 -11.12 18.31
C SER A 156 -11.79 -10.42 17.64
N LYS A 157 -11.81 -10.13 16.33
CA LYS A 157 -13.03 -9.68 15.62
C LYS A 157 -12.86 -9.69 14.09
N PRO A 158 -13.70 -10.39 13.33
CA PRO A 158 -13.89 -10.10 11.92
C PRO A 158 -14.46 -8.67 11.82
N ARG A 159 -13.69 -7.74 11.28
CA ARG A 159 -14.22 -6.41 10.97
C ARG A 159 -14.82 -6.48 9.58
N ASP A 160 -16.13 -6.58 9.50
CA ASP A 160 -16.88 -6.48 8.24
C ASP A 160 -16.81 -5.07 7.61
N HIS A 161 -15.95 -4.20 8.12
CA HIS A 161 -15.89 -2.80 7.71
C HIS A 161 -14.50 -2.39 7.25
N ILE A 162 -14.44 -1.90 5.99
CA ILE A 162 -13.24 -1.27 5.43
C ILE A 162 -13.00 0.05 6.16
N ASP A 163 -11.76 0.26 6.60
CA ASP A 163 -11.34 1.52 7.21
C ASP A 163 -11.07 2.56 6.11
N LEU A 164 -11.96 3.50 5.94
CA LEU A 164 -11.91 4.55 4.92
C LEU A 164 -11.14 5.81 5.34
N ASP A 165 -10.51 5.82 6.53
CA ASP A 165 -9.74 6.98 6.99
C ASP A 165 -8.50 7.20 6.10
N GLN A 166 -8.48 8.31 5.39
CA GLN A 166 -7.38 8.76 4.52
C GLN A 166 -6.81 10.12 4.97
N ILE A 167 -7.39 10.75 5.99
CA ILE A 167 -7.04 12.12 6.40
C ILE A 167 -5.74 12.13 7.19
N ASN A 168 -5.52 11.11 8.02
CA ASN A 168 -4.38 11.02 8.93
C ASN A 168 -3.27 10.09 8.39
N LEU A 169 -3.07 10.06 7.08
CA LEU A 169 -1.96 9.31 6.50
C LEU A 169 -0.64 10.10 6.68
N PRO A 170 0.39 9.51 7.27
CA PRO A 170 1.67 10.19 7.44
C PRO A 170 2.33 10.43 6.06
N ASP A 171 2.87 11.63 5.88
CA ASP A 171 3.63 11.98 4.67
C ASP A 171 5.03 11.34 4.73
N PRO A 172 5.40 10.46 3.77
CA PRO A 172 6.72 9.82 3.74
C PRO A 172 7.86 10.83 3.63
N VAL A 173 7.65 11.95 2.92
CA VAL A 173 8.66 13.00 2.75
C VAL A 173 8.89 13.74 4.07
N GLU A 174 7.83 14.07 4.81
CA GLU A 174 7.97 14.67 6.13
C GLU A 174 8.68 13.73 7.12
N MET A 175 8.38 12.44 7.07
CA MET A 175 9.05 11.45 7.91
C MET A 175 10.56 11.37 7.64
N GLU A 176 10.96 11.35 6.37
CA GLU A 176 12.38 11.36 5.97
C GLU A 176 13.08 12.69 6.34
N LEU A 177 12.41 13.81 6.11
CA LEU A 177 12.94 15.13 6.51
C LEU A 177 13.13 15.23 8.03
N ALA A 178 12.19 14.70 8.81
CA ALA A 178 12.31 14.66 10.28
C ALA A 178 13.52 13.82 10.73
N LYS A 179 13.77 12.67 10.10
CA LYS A 179 14.96 11.84 10.35
C LYS A 179 16.25 12.57 10.01
N LEU A 180 16.28 13.20 8.84
CA LEU A 180 17.45 13.96 8.39
C LEU A 180 17.75 15.15 9.33
N ARG A 181 16.73 15.89 9.76
CA ARG A 181 16.89 16.98 10.74
C ARG A 181 17.49 16.47 12.05
N LYS A 182 16.98 15.38 12.60
CA LYS A 182 17.54 14.78 13.83
C LYS A 182 19.02 14.39 13.66
N ARG A 183 19.38 13.82 12.50
CA ARG A 183 20.78 13.45 12.21
C ARG A 183 21.68 14.67 12.10
N ILE A 184 21.22 15.73 11.43
CA ILE A 184 21.97 16.99 11.31
C ILE A 184 22.22 17.57 12.70
N THR A 185 21.19 17.72 13.55
CA THR A 185 21.31 18.25 14.90
C THR A 185 22.29 17.43 15.75
N ALA A 186 22.25 16.09 15.65
CA ALA A 186 23.19 15.23 16.36
C ALA A 186 24.63 15.37 15.88
N LEU A 187 24.85 15.57 14.58
CA LEU A 187 26.18 15.82 14.02
C LEU A 187 26.73 17.20 14.39
N GLU A 188 25.85 18.21 14.41
CA GLU A 188 26.22 19.58 14.84
C GLU A 188 26.65 19.61 16.31
N SER A 189 25.89 18.94 17.20
CA SER A 189 26.28 18.85 18.60
C SER A 189 27.59 18.09 18.81
N ALA A 190 27.81 16.97 18.11
CA ALA A 190 29.08 16.24 18.17
C ALA A 190 30.26 17.04 17.67
N LEU A 191 30.09 17.84 16.61
CA LEU A 191 31.10 18.75 16.11
C LEU A 191 31.44 19.86 17.11
N GLN A 192 30.45 20.44 17.78
CA GLN A 192 30.65 21.43 18.82
C GLN A 192 31.46 20.88 20.00
N GLU A 193 31.10 19.68 20.47
CA GLU A 193 31.84 18.99 21.54
C GLU A 193 33.30 18.74 21.18
N GLN A 194 33.58 18.31 19.92
CA GLN A 194 34.94 18.11 19.45
C GLN A 194 35.74 19.43 19.35
N GLN A 195 35.09 20.52 18.94
CA GLN A 195 35.75 21.83 18.89
C GLN A 195 36.07 22.37 20.28
N GLU A 196 35.15 22.17 21.26
CA GLU A 196 35.39 22.56 22.65
C GLU A 196 36.51 21.75 23.30
N GLN A 197 36.58 20.44 23.03
CA GLN A 197 37.68 19.59 23.50
C GLN A 197 39.02 20.04 22.96
N LYS A 198 39.08 20.33 21.66
CA LYS A 198 40.29 20.80 20.99
C LYS A 198 40.79 22.18 21.51
N ASN A 199 39.83 23.04 21.88
CA ASN A 199 40.17 24.36 22.46
C ASN A 199 40.61 24.27 23.92
N ARG A 200 40.27 23.19 24.68
CA ARG A 200 40.74 22.94 26.08
C ARG A 200 42.14 22.31 26.12
N GLU A 201 42.58 21.68 25.02
CA GLU A 201 43.91 21.05 24.92
C GLU A 201 44.99 22.00 24.39
N GLN A 202 44.63 23.23 23.98
CA GLN A 202 45.55 24.33 23.61
C GLN A 202 45.69 25.34 24.78
#